data_be0a8608c1b9952253cb0ffacf1177ab
#
_entry.id   be0a8608c1b9952253cb0ffacf1177ab
#
_cell.length_a   1.000
_cell.length_b   1.000
_cell.length_c   1.000
_cell.angle_alpha   90.00
_cell.angle_beta   90.00
_cell.angle_gamma   90.00
#
_symmetry.space_group_name_H-M   'P 1'
#
loop_
_entity.id
_entity.type
_entity.pdbx_description
1 polymer ?
#
loop_
_entity_poly.entity_id
_entity_poly.type
_entity_poly.pdbx_seq_one_letter_code
_entity_poly.pdbx_strand_id
1 'polypeptide(L)'
;MPRRVNRHLFTPPLPQRAGIDPVSLTLPAHPALHETTQGPDARPSTVAQYLISRFSPEDPATILDCFARHEVRTDDGTILTDQSPYLPGLRIWYYRPLPEEPPLPDDLPVLYEDEHLLAVDKPHYLPVTPRGAYVAQTALTKLRVRENNPLLTPVHRLDRPTAGILLFAKTRDARGPFQTMFQNRQVTKTYLAIAPAPGEDLRESMLGEGMQVCSRIDKDRNILQVRQYSARECERAGLSVNAKTLVRIREIYQAPQSVPI
;
A
#
# COMPACT_ATOMS: atom_id res chain seq x y z
N MET A 1 29.07 -5.99 9.92
CA MET A 1 27.63 -6.27 9.81
C MET A 1 26.88 -5.10 10.46
N PRO A 2 26.06 -4.32 9.74
CA PRO A 2 25.28 -3.26 10.36
C PRO A 2 24.21 -3.89 11.27
N ARG A 3 24.17 -3.45 12.53
CA ARG A 3 23.14 -3.84 13.50
C ARG A 3 21.75 -3.58 12.89
N ARG A 4 20.92 -4.63 12.76
CA ARG A 4 19.48 -4.45 12.53
C ARG A 4 18.92 -3.67 13.71
N VAL A 5 18.71 -2.38 13.51
CA VAL A 5 17.95 -1.55 14.45
C VAL A 5 16.57 -2.17 14.58
N ASN A 6 16.20 -2.51 15.78
CA ASN A 6 14.92 -3.12 16.14
C ASN A 6 13.82 -2.12 15.75
N ARG A 7 13.24 -2.25 14.55
CA ARG A 7 12.21 -1.35 14.00
C ARG A 7 10.93 -1.29 14.85
N HIS A 8 10.81 -2.15 15.85
CA HIS A 8 9.61 -2.27 16.69
C HIS A 8 9.49 -1.19 17.79
N LEU A 9 10.54 -0.41 18.06
CA LEU A 9 10.56 0.57 19.15
C LEU A 9 10.73 2.02 18.66
N PHE A 10 10.86 2.24 17.36
CA PHE A 10 11.06 3.60 16.87
C PHE A 10 9.72 4.33 16.75
N THR A 11 9.56 5.41 17.50
CA THR A 11 8.44 6.35 17.38
C THR A 11 8.87 7.51 16.48
N PRO A 12 8.16 7.79 15.39
CA PRO A 12 8.46 8.96 14.56
C PRO A 12 8.47 10.25 15.39
N PRO A 13 9.36 11.20 15.10
CA PRO A 13 9.46 12.48 15.83
C PRO A 13 8.30 13.42 15.53
N LEU A 14 7.49 13.09 14.52
CA LEU A 14 6.26 13.78 14.16
C LEU A 14 5.06 12.87 14.45
N PRO A 15 3.96 13.38 15.02
CA PRO A 15 2.75 12.61 15.27
C PRO A 15 2.04 12.26 13.97
N GLN A 16 1.12 11.32 14.02
CA GLN A 16 0.20 11.07 12.92
C GLN A 16 -0.78 12.25 12.78
N ARG A 17 -1.13 12.64 11.54
CA ARG A 17 -2.05 13.73 11.25
C ARG A 17 -3.20 13.21 10.40
N ALA A 18 -4.43 13.36 10.87
CA ALA A 18 -5.64 12.88 10.17
C ALA A 18 -5.50 11.43 9.67
N GLY A 19 -4.96 10.52 10.50
CA GLY A 19 -4.76 9.12 10.15
C GLY A 19 -3.55 8.83 9.24
N ILE A 20 -2.79 9.88 8.84
CA ILE A 20 -1.65 9.78 7.92
C ILE A 20 -0.35 9.87 8.70
N ASP A 21 0.53 8.89 8.49
CA ASP A 21 1.86 8.87 9.09
C ASP A 21 2.79 9.90 8.42
N PRO A 22 3.71 10.52 9.18
CA PRO A 22 4.79 11.28 8.58
C PRO A 22 5.68 10.36 7.73
N VAL A 23 6.30 10.94 6.71
CA VAL A 23 7.20 10.23 5.80
C VAL A 23 8.63 10.37 6.26
N SER A 24 9.38 9.28 6.27
CA SER A 24 10.84 9.34 6.47
C SER A 24 11.58 9.23 5.16
N LEU A 25 12.61 10.05 5.01
CA LEU A 25 13.49 10.08 3.84
C LEU A 25 14.94 10.13 4.30
N THR A 26 15.77 9.24 3.79
CA THR A 26 17.22 9.35 3.94
C THR A 26 17.78 10.13 2.76
N LEU A 27 18.47 11.23 3.02
CA LEU A 27 19.04 12.08 2.00
C LEU A 27 20.12 11.30 1.22
N PRO A 28 19.99 11.15 -0.11
CA PRO A 28 20.93 10.35 -0.88
C PRO A 28 22.31 11.03 -1.03
N ALA A 29 23.35 10.22 -1.19
CA ALA A 29 24.70 10.74 -1.47
C ALA A 29 24.78 11.48 -2.81
N HIS A 30 24.02 11.01 -3.78
CA HIS A 30 23.91 11.58 -5.15
C HIS A 30 22.43 11.86 -5.44
N PRO A 31 21.93 13.07 -5.10
CA PRO A 31 20.56 13.42 -5.37
C PRO A 31 20.34 13.58 -6.87
N ALA A 32 19.40 12.84 -7.44
CA ALA A 32 18.87 13.16 -8.75
C ALA A 32 17.93 14.37 -8.58
N LEU A 33 18.36 15.54 -9.02
CA LEU A 33 17.53 16.74 -9.08
C LEU A 33 16.81 16.75 -10.43
N HIS A 34 15.52 17.11 -10.44
CA HIS A 34 14.89 17.53 -11.69
C HIS A 34 15.65 18.76 -12.21
N GLU A 35 15.87 18.81 -13.52
CA GLU A 35 16.59 19.86 -14.21
C GLU A 35 16.06 21.26 -13.80
N THR A 36 16.67 21.80 -12.77
CA THR A 36 16.53 23.21 -12.43
C THR A 36 17.74 23.95 -12.96
N THR A 37 17.62 25.21 -13.28
CA THR A 37 18.50 26.18 -13.95
C THR A 37 20.00 26.19 -13.57
N GLN A 38 20.50 25.22 -12.80
CA GLN A 38 21.86 25.11 -12.29
C GLN A 38 22.54 23.82 -12.76
N GLY A 39 22.65 23.53 -14.02
CA GLY A 39 23.48 22.47 -14.59
C GLY A 39 23.35 21.04 -14.00
N PRO A 40 23.81 20.01 -14.72
CA PRO A 40 23.63 18.59 -14.34
C PRO A 40 24.40 18.15 -13.08
N ASP A 41 25.31 18.98 -12.53
CA ASP A 41 26.12 18.69 -11.33
C ASP A 41 25.75 19.52 -10.11
N ALA A 42 24.69 20.31 -10.15
CA ALA A 42 24.28 21.15 -9.03
C ALA A 42 23.76 20.30 -7.85
N ARG A 43 24.51 20.27 -6.77
CA ARG A 43 24.07 19.66 -5.50
C ARG A 43 23.23 20.65 -4.70
N PRO A 44 22.13 20.21 -4.06
CA PRO A 44 21.37 21.08 -3.19
C PRO A 44 22.27 21.48 -2.00
N SER A 45 22.28 22.76 -1.64
CA SER A 45 23.02 23.23 -0.46
C SER A 45 22.19 23.05 0.82
N THR A 46 20.87 23.07 0.71
CA THR A 46 19.96 22.90 1.86
C THR A 46 18.97 21.73 1.66
N VAL A 47 18.44 21.25 2.80
CA VAL A 47 17.36 20.24 2.80
C VAL A 47 16.14 20.75 2.08
N ALA A 48 15.80 22.04 2.24
CA ALA A 48 14.66 22.67 1.56
C ALA A 48 14.80 22.64 0.04
N GLN A 49 15.97 23.01 -0.48
CA GLN A 49 16.24 22.94 -1.92
C GLN A 49 16.04 21.54 -2.49
N TYR A 50 16.51 20.52 -1.76
CA TYR A 50 16.33 19.14 -2.18
C TYR A 50 14.85 18.72 -2.19
N LEU A 51 14.10 19.01 -1.12
CA LEU A 51 12.69 18.64 -1.03
C LEU A 51 11.84 19.36 -2.09
N ILE A 52 12.12 20.65 -2.36
CA ILE A 52 11.44 21.43 -3.40
C ILE A 52 11.70 20.79 -4.77
N SER A 53 12.98 20.60 -5.14
CA SER A 53 13.32 20.05 -6.45
C SER A 53 12.78 18.63 -6.67
N ARG A 54 12.63 17.86 -5.61
CA ARG A 54 12.23 16.45 -5.69
C ARG A 54 10.72 16.24 -5.67
N PHE A 55 9.97 17.08 -4.95
CA PHE A 55 8.57 16.82 -4.64
C PHE A 55 7.61 17.95 -5.02
N SER A 56 8.09 19.16 -5.19
CA SER A 56 7.23 20.33 -5.46
C SER A 56 7.96 21.42 -6.24
N PRO A 57 8.56 21.09 -7.40
CA PRO A 57 9.33 22.09 -8.16
C PRO A 57 8.48 23.25 -8.68
N GLU A 58 7.19 22.99 -8.93
CA GLU A 58 6.24 24.00 -9.44
C GLU A 58 5.63 24.86 -8.34
N ASP A 59 5.62 24.37 -7.08
CA ASP A 59 5.10 25.08 -5.91
C ASP A 59 6.04 24.96 -4.71
N PRO A 60 7.15 25.72 -4.69
CA PRO A 60 8.08 25.73 -3.56
C PRO A 60 7.46 26.14 -2.23
N ALA A 61 6.42 26.98 -2.24
CA ALA A 61 5.80 27.51 -1.04
C ALA A 61 5.25 26.38 -0.15
N THR A 62 4.68 25.35 -0.74
CA THR A 62 4.17 24.16 -0.03
C THR A 62 5.25 23.48 0.83
N ILE A 63 6.48 23.38 0.35
CA ILE A 63 7.60 22.79 1.13
C ILE A 63 8.10 23.78 2.19
N LEU A 64 8.24 25.07 1.83
CA LEU A 64 8.71 26.11 2.76
C LEU A 64 7.76 26.26 3.96
N ASP A 65 6.46 26.12 3.73
CA ASP A 65 5.46 26.11 4.79
C ASP A 65 5.65 24.94 5.78
N CYS A 66 6.12 23.78 5.33
CA CYS A 66 6.44 22.69 6.23
C CYS A 66 7.60 23.05 7.19
N PHE A 67 8.60 23.76 6.69
CA PHE A 67 9.69 24.27 7.54
C PHE A 67 9.20 25.35 8.50
N ALA A 68 8.41 26.30 8.04
CA ALA A 68 7.83 27.37 8.86
C ALA A 68 6.98 26.83 10.02
N ARG A 69 6.27 25.71 9.79
CA ARG A 69 5.46 25.02 10.80
C ARG A 69 6.25 24.02 11.65
N HIS A 70 7.59 23.95 11.52
CA HIS A 70 8.46 23.01 12.25
C HIS A 70 8.11 21.53 12.00
N GLU A 71 7.65 21.23 10.81
CA GLU A 71 7.18 19.93 10.36
C GLU A 71 8.24 19.12 9.60
N VAL A 72 9.49 19.58 9.62
CA VAL A 72 10.65 18.84 9.10
C VAL A 72 11.61 18.60 10.25
N ARG A 73 11.86 17.31 10.57
CA ARG A 73 12.66 16.92 11.73
C ARG A 73 13.62 15.79 11.42
N THR A 74 14.70 15.69 12.19
CA THR A 74 15.59 14.52 12.20
C THR A 74 15.04 13.40 13.07
N ASP A 75 15.69 12.22 13.09
CA ASP A 75 15.29 11.06 13.90
C ASP A 75 15.21 11.35 15.41
N ASP A 76 16.05 12.22 15.91
CA ASP A 76 16.09 12.64 17.32
C ASP A 76 15.12 13.78 17.67
N GLY A 77 14.32 14.23 16.67
CA GLY A 77 13.33 15.28 16.83
C GLY A 77 13.85 16.69 16.61
N THR A 78 15.13 16.88 16.27
CA THR A 78 15.70 18.22 15.98
C THR A 78 14.94 18.84 14.82
N ILE A 79 14.47 20.07 15.01
CA ILE A 79 13.73 20.85 13.99
C ILE A 79 14.73 21.34 12.94
N LEU A 80 14.41 21.10 11.67
CA LEU A 80 15.15 21.66 10.54
C LEU A 80 14.45 22.92 10.03
N THR A 81 15.26 23.90 9.62
CA THR A 81 14.82 25.11 8.94
C THR A 81 15.08 25.02 7.43
N ASP A 82 14.55 25.94 6.66
CA ASP A 82 14.82 26.06 5.22
C ASP A 82 16.31 26.30 4.89
N GLN A 83 17.09 26.80 5.89
CA GLN A 83 18.52 27.02 5.77
C GLN A 83 19.35 25.84 6.26
N SER A 84 18.72 24.78 6.77
CA SER A 84 19.44 23.60 7.27
C SER A 84 20.27 22.95 6.16
N PRO A 85 21.57 22.68 6.38
CA PRO A 85 22.47 22.18 5.34
C PRO A 85 22.05 20.77 4.85
N TYR A 86 22.26 20.51 3.57
CA TYR A 86 22.08 19.17 3.01
C TYR A 86 23.20 18.24 3.46
N LEU A 87 22.89 17.23 4.24
CA LEU A 87 23.83 16.24 4.74
C LEU A 87 23.47 14.86 4.18
N PRO A 88 24.26 14.29 3.25
CA PRO A 88 24.05 12.94 2.76
C PRO A 88 23.96 11.91 3.89
N GLY A 89 23.01 11.00 3.81
CA GLY A 89 22.77 9.98 4.84
C GLY A 89 21.93 10.45 6.02
N LEU A 90 21.68 11.76 6.18
CA LEU A 90 20.76 12.27 7.20
C LEU A 90 19.34 11.74 6.92
N ARG A 91 18.71 11.13 7.93
CA ARG A 91 17.31 10.75 7.86
C ARG A 91 16.45 11.85 8.44
N ILE A 92 15.49 12.31 7.62
CA ILE A 92 14.53 13.34 7.96
C ILE A 92 13.11 12.79 7.95
N TRP A 93 12.24 13.45 8.70
CA TRP A 93 10.81 13.19 8.77
C TRP A 93 10.06 14.46 8.42
N TYR A 94 8.99 14.32 7.63
CA TYR A 94 8.16 15.45 7.22
C TYR A 94 6.76 14.98 6.84
N TYR A 95 5.81 15.90 6.74
CA TYR A 95 4.53 15.61 6.12
C TYR A 95 4.62 15.88 4.63
N ARG A 96 4.35 14.84 3.86
CA ARG A 96 4.28 14.99 2.41
C ARG A 96 3.11 15.91 2.05
N PRO A 97 3.29 16.92 1.17
CA PRO A 97 2.18 17.65 0.59
C PRO A 97 1.20 16.67 -0.07
N LEU A 98 -0.07 16.80 0.26
CA LEU A 98 -1.11 15.95 -0.30
C LEU A 98 -1.76 16.67 -1.46
N PRO A 99 -1.87 16.04 -2.65
CA PRO A 99 -2.69 16.57 -3.72
C PRO A 99 -4.16 16.58 -3.27
N GLU A 100 -4.97 17.39 -3.92
CA GLU A 100 -6.41 17.29 -3.77
C GLU A 100 -6.87 15.93 -4.30
N GLU A 101 -7.51 15.13 -3.43
CA GLU A 101 -8.00 13.81 -3.76
C GLU A 101 -9.52 13.87 -3.98
N PRO A 102 -10.03 13.32 -5.09
CA PRO A 102 -11.47 13.20 -5.26
C PRO A 102 -12.04 12.33 -4.13
N PRO A 103 -13.23 12.66 -3.59
CA PRO A 103 -13.85 11.87 -2.54
C PRO A 103 -14.11 10.45 -3.03
N LEU A 104 -13.77 9.48 -2.21
CA LEU A 104 -14.05 8.06 -2.43
C LEU A 104 -15.06 7.55 -1.38
N PRO A 105 -15.76 6.43 -1.66
CA PRO A 105 -16.68 5.84 -0.70
C PRO A 105 -16.03 5.71 0.69
N ASP A 106 -16.74 6.08 1.73
CA ASP A 106 -16.29 6.05 3.13
C ASP A 106 -17.14 5.13 4.01
N ASP A 107 -18.19 4.55 3.44
CA ASP A 107 -18.95 3.50 4.10
C ASP A 107 -18.11 2.23 4.22
N LEU A 108 -17.69 1.95 5.44
CA LEU A 108 -16.86 0.81 5.84
C LEU A 108 -17.56 0.13 7.02
N PRO A 109 -18.69 -0.59 6.78
CA PRO A 109 -19.41 -1.26 7.83
C PRO A 109 -18.52 -2.20 8.63
N VAL A 110 -18.63 -2.15 9.96
CA VAL A 110 -17.91 -3.08 10.83
C VAL A 110 -18.67 -4.41 10.82
N LEU A 111 -17.96 -5.47 10.44
CA LEU A 111 -18.47 -6.83 10.40
C LEU A 111 -18.15 -7.61 11.68
N TYR A 112 -17.01 -7.29 12.29
CA TYR A 112 -16.53 -7.88 13.53
C TYR A 112 -15.52 -6.97 14.19
N GLU A 113 -15.54 -6.93 15.52
CA GLU A 113 -14.55 -6.21 16.32
C GLU A 113 -14.32 -6.89 17.66
N ASP A 114 -13.04 -6.96 18.07
CA ASP A 114 -12.61 -7.30 19.42
C ASP A 114 -11.45 -6.41 19.87
N GLU A 115 -10.72 -6.79 20.91
CA GLU A 115 -9.58 -6.04 21.45
C GLU A 115 -8.36 -6.01 20.49
N HIS A 116 -8.25 -6.97 19.57
CA HIS A 116 -7.10 -7.17 18.71
C HIS A 116 -7.37 -6.92 17.23
N LEU A 117 -8.59 -7.16 16.79
CA LEU A 117 -8.98 -7.22 15.38
C LEU A 117 -10.19 -6.32 15.10
N LEU A 118 -10.15 -5.66 13.95
CA LEU A 118 -11.28 -4.98 13.33
C LEU A 118 -11.45 -5.56 11.92
N ALA A 119 -12.64 -6.07 11.62
CA ALA A 119 -13.04 -6.51 10.29
C ALA A 119 -14.11 -5.56 9.73
N VAL A 120 -13.88 -5.07 8.52
CA VAL A 120 -14.82 -4.17 7.84
C VAL A 120 -15.16 -4.67 6.45
N ASP A 121 -16.29 -4.26 5.91
CA ASP A 121 -16.63 -4.44 4.50
C ASP A 121 -16.07 -3.27 3.69
N LYS A 122 -15.07 -3.56 2.86
CA LYS A 122 -14.44 -2.55 2.02
C LYS A 122 -15.24 -2.37 0.72
N PRO A 123 -15.70 -1.18 0.37
CA PRO A 123 -16.37 -0.94 -0.90
C PRO A 123 -15.41 -1.09 -2.09
N HIS A 124 -15.99 -1.28 -3.28
CA HIS A 124 -15.24 -1.21 -4.54
C HIS A 124 -14.51 0.14 -4.68
N TYR A 125 -13.39 0.13 -5.37
CA TYR A 125 -12.57 1.29 -5.74
C TYR A 125 -11.92 2.07 -4.59
N LEU A 126 -12.13 1.72 -3.34
CA LEU A 126 -11.41 2.28 -2.20
C LEU A 126 -10.04 1.59 -2.04
N PRO A 127 -8.91 2.33 -2.10
CA PRO A 127 -7.59 1.78 -1.79
C PRO A 127 -7.49 1.37 -0.32
N VAL A 128 -6.70 0.34 -0.01
CA VAL A 128 -6.49 -0.11 1.38
C VAL A 128 -5.52 0.80 2.13
N THR A 129 -4.39 1.13 1.52
CA THR A 129 -3.29 1.89 2.13
C THR A 129 -2.83 3.03 1.23
N PRO A 130 -2.25 4.09 1.80
CA PRO A 130 -1.65 5.18 1.06
C PRO A 130 -0.69 4.70 -0.03
N ARG A 131 -0.98 5.03 -1.29
CA ARG A 131 -0.13 4.75 -2.43
C ARG A 131 -0.48 5.62 -3.64
N GLY A 132 0.55 6.15 -4.33
CA GLY A 132 0.35 6.96 -5.53
C GLY A 132 -0.43 8.24 -5.23
N ALA A 133 -1.51 8.46 -5.98
CA ALA A 133 -2.35 9.64 -5.86
C ALA A 133 -3.33 9.61 -4.66
N TYR A 134 -3.49 8.46 -4.01
CA TYR A 134 -4.40 8.31 -2.87
C TYR A 134 -3.64 8.11 -1.57
N VAL A 135 -3.81 9.04 -0.64
CA VAL A 135 -3.20 9.02 0.70
C VAL A 135 -4.26 9.20 1.76
N ALA A 136 -5.07 10.26 1.69
CA ALA A 136 -6.17 10.53 2.60
C ALA A 136 -7.36 9.62 2.30
N GLN A 137 -7.70 9.42 1.03
CA GLN A 137 -8.83 8.61 0.59
C GLN A 137 -8.48 7.11 0.54
N THR A 138 -8.10 6.54 1.70
CA THR A 138 -7.82 5.10 1.85
C THR A 138 -8.58 4.51 3.02
N ALA A 139 -8.88 3.22 2.99
CA ALA A 139 -9.55 2.53 4.09
C ALA A 139 -8.78 2.70 5.41
N LEU A 140 -7.45 2.56 5.38
CA LEU A 140 -6.60 2.73 6.56
C LEU A 140 -6.74 4.12 7.16
N THR A 141 -6.60 5.17 6.34
CA THR A 141 -6.62 6.55 6.81
C THR A 141 -8.00 6.89 7.40
N LYS A 142 -9.08 6.56 6.68
CA LYS A 142 -10.46 6.79 7.13
C LYS A 142 -10.76 6.07 8.44
N LEU A 143 -10.37 4.80 8.57
CA LEU A 143 -10.59 4.01 9.78
C LEU A 143 -9.78 4.50 10.96
N ARG A 144 -8.53 4.90 10.79
CA ARG A 144 -7.71 5.47 11.87
C ARG A 144 -8.34 6.71 12.48
N VAL A 145 -8.94 7.56 11.64
CA VAL A 145 -9.66 8.76 12.09
C VAL A 145 -10.97 8.36 12.79
N ARG A 146 -11.79 7.52 12.15
CA ARG A 146 -13.10 7.10 12.68
C ARG A 146 -12.99 6.39 14.03
N GLU A 147 -12.06 5.43 14.14
CA GLU A 147 -11.86 4.64 15.35
C GLU A 147 -10.93 5.34 16.37
N ASN A 148 -10.45 6.54 16.07
CA ASN A 148 -9.45 7.26 16.89
C ASN A 148 -8.28 6.35 17.30
N ASN A 149 -7.83 5.49 16.37
CA ASN A 149 -6.78 4.52 16.63
C ASN A 149 -5.63 4.63 15.61
N PRO A 150 -4.55 5.35 15.94
CA PRO A 150 -3.39 5.53 15.07
C PRO A 150 -2.59 4.23 14.84
N LEU A 151 -2.82 3.19 15.66
CA LEU A 151 -2.11 1.92 15.58
C LEU A 151 -2.75 0.96 14.57
N LEU A 152 -3.97 1.24 14.11
CA LEU A 152 -4.62 0.40 13.11
C LEU A 152 -3.69 0.10 11.93
N THR A 153 -3.58 -1.16 11.61
CA THR A 153 -2.71 -1.64 10.52
C THR A 153 -3.41 -2.77 9.78
N PRO A 154 -3.52 -2.72 8.44
CA PRO A 154 -4.11 -3.81 7.70
C PRO A 154 -3.22 -5.05 7.80
N VAL A 155 -3.84 -6.21 8.02
CA VAL A 155 -3.12 -7.50 8.11
C VAL A 155 -2.98 -8.15 6.74
N HIS A 156 -3.84 -7.79 5.80
CA HIS A 156 -3.80 -8.12 4.38
C HIS A 156 -4.32 -6.95 3.55
N ARG A 157 -4.38 -7.13 2.25
CA ARG A 157 -4.95 -6.13 1.35
C ARG A 157 -5.85 -6.76 0.31
N LEU A 158 -6.86 -6.01 -0.10
CA LEU A 158 -7.64 -6.22 -1.30
C LEU A 158 -7.19 -5.21 -2.36
N ASP A 159 -7.28 -5.59 -3.62
CA ASP A 159 -7.02 -4.65 -4.71
C ASP A 159 -8.11 -3.57 -4.75
N ARG A 160 -7.81 -2.45 -5.38
CA ARG A 160 -8.72 -1.30 -5.41
C ARG A 160 -10.11 -1.66 -5.94
N PRO A 161 -10.26 -2.40 -7.06
CA PRO A 161 -11.57 -2.79 -7.58
C PRO A 161 -12.27 -3.88 -6.76
N THR A 162 -11.58 -4.57 -5.85
CA THR A 162 -12.14 -5.68 -5.06
C THR A 162 -12.82 -5.13 -3.82
N ALA A 163 -14.09 -5.50 -3.61
CA ALA A 163 -14.83 -5.25 -2.37
C ALA A 163 -14.76 -6.46 -1.42
N GLY A 164 -15.20 -6.27 -0.17
CA GLY A 164 -15.38 -7.33 0.81
C GLY A 164 -14.51 -7.22 2.05
N ILE A 165 -14.37 -8.31 2.78
CA ILE A 165 -13.81 -8.36 4.11
C ILE A 165 -12.35 -7.92 4.14
N LEU A 166 -12.07 -6.85 4.90
CA LEU A 166 -10.74 -6.32 5.13
C LEU A 166 -10.45 -6.30 6.63
N LEU A 167 -9.33 -6.88 7.03
CA LEU A 167 -8.93 -7.06 8.41
C LEU A 167 -7.83 -6.07 8.83
N PHE A 168 -7.99 -5.50 10.02
CA PHE A 168 -7.01 -4.61 10.64
C PHE A 168 -6.64 -5.10 12.03
N ALA A 169 -5.35 -5.14 12.34
CA ALA A 169 -4.87 -5.28 13.69
C ALA A 169 -5.03 -3.94 14.43
N LYS A 170 -5.60 -3.98 15.64
CA LYS A 170 -5.87 -2.80 16.47
C LYS A 170 -4.67 -2.40 17.32
N THR A 171 -3.76 -3.34 17.59
CA THR A 171 -2.59 -3.15 18.46
C THR A 171 -1.31 -3.54 17.75
N ARG A 172 -0.16 -3.06 18.26
CA ARG A 172 1.16 -3.45 17.73
C ARG A 172 1.43 -4.94 17.89
N ASP A 173 1.03 -5.51 19.01
CA ASP A 173 1.29 -6.92 19.34
C ASP A 173 0.44 -7.87 18.47
N ALA A 174 -0.78 -7.49 18.15
CA ALA A 174 -1.66 -8.27 17.28
C ALA A 174 -1.19 -8.29 15.81
N ARG A 175 -0.47 -7.24 15.36
CA ARG A 175 -0.05 -7.10 13.96
C ARG A 175 0.79 -8.28 13.46
N GLY A 176 1.84 -8.65 14.22
CA GLY A 176 2.78 -9.70 13.83
C GLY A 176 2.09 -11.05 13.63
N PRO A 177 1.38 -11.58 14.63
CA PRO A 177 0.65 -12.84 14.54
C PRO A 177 -0.31 -12.89 13.35
N PHE A 178 -1.19 -11.90 13.18
CA PHE A 178 -2.15 -11.89 12.06
C PHE A 178 -1.47 -11.82 10.69
N GLN A 179 -0.45 -10.99 10.51
CA GLN A 179 0.29 -10.94 9.24
C GLN A 179 1.00 -12.26 8.94
N THR A 180 1.53 -12.93 9.96
CA THR A 180 2.19 -14.23 9.84
C THR A 180 1.22 -15.33 9.40
N MET A 181 -0.02 -15.34 9.89
CA MET A 181 -1.06 -16.27 9.43
C MET A 181 -1.28 -16.19 7.92
N PHE A 182 -1.37 -14.97 7.36
CA PHE A 182 -1.49 -14.78 5.91
C PHE A 182 -0.23 -15.23 5.16
N GLN A 183 0.93 -14.91 5.68
CA GLN A 183 2.22 -15.31 5.09
C GLN A 183 2.39 -16.83 5.07
N ASN A 184 1.97 -17.51 6.14
CA ASN A 184 2.04 -18.96 6.29
C ASN A 184 0.86 -19.69 5.64
N ARG A 185 -0.04 -18.97 4.94
CA ARG A 185 -1.21 -19.54 4.27
C ARG A 185 -2.16 -20.30 5.23
N GLN A 186 -2.27 -19.83 6.46
CA GLN A 186 -3.17 -20.38 7.48
C GLN A 186 -4.59 -19.77 7.39
N VAL A 187 -4.87 -19.05 6.31
CA VAL A 187 -6.15 -18.36 6.08
C VAL A 187 -6.80 -18.92 4.82
N THR A 188 -8.02 -19.38 4.94
CA THR A 188 -8.88 -19.72 3.79
C THR A 188 -9.59 -18.47 3.30
N LYS A 189 -9.51 -18.19 1.99
CA LYS A 189 -10.13 -17.03 1.36
C LYS A 189 -11.10 -17.47 0.28
N THR A 190 -12.33 -16.98 0.37
CA THR A 190 -13.37 -17.21 -0.64
C THR A 190 -13.71 -15.89 -1.32
N TYR A 191 -13.81 -15.94 -2.65
CA TYR A 191 -14.15 -14.78 -3.48
C TYR A 191 -15.32 -15.13 -4.40
N LEU A 192 -16.12 -14.12 -4.71
CA LEU A 192 -17.05 -14.14 -5.82
C LEU A 192 -16.48 -13.29 -6.96
N ALA A 193 -16.56 -13.78 -8.19
CA ALA A 193 -16.13 -13.06 -9.37
C ALA A 193 -17.10 -13.29 -10.52
N ILE A 194 -17.25 -12.27 -11.36
CA ILE A 194 -17.99 -12.38 -12.62
C ILE A 194 -16.94 -12.54 -13.72
N ALA A 195 -17.13 -13.55 -14.56
CA ALA A 195 -16.23 -13.83 -15.67
C ALA A 195 -17.05 -14.37 -16.87
N PRO A 196 -16.51 -14.31 -18.08
CA PRO A 196 -17.09 -15.02 -19.22
C PRO A 196 -17.26 -16.51 -18.89
N ALA A 197 -18.37 -17.11 -19.36
CA ALA A 197 -18.60 -18.52 -19.17
C ALA A 197 -17.50 -19.34 -19.87
N PRO A 198 -16.99 -20.42 -19.23
CA PRO A 198 -16.02 -21.31 -19.88
C PRO A 198 -16.69 -22.13 -21.01
N GLY A 199 -15.85 -22.72 -21.86
CA GLY A 199 -16.31 -23.70 -22.85
C GLY A 199 -17.02 -24.90 -22.19
N GLU A 200 -17.79 -25.63 -22.99
CA GLU A 200 -18.64 -26.74 -22.50
C GLU A 200 -17.83 -27.84 -21.82
N ASP A 201 -16.62 -28.13 -22.31
CA ASP A 201 -15.67 -29.10 -21.78
C ASP A 201 -15.25 -28.84 -20.33
N LEU A 202 -15.18 -27.58 -19.90
CA LEU A 202 -14.81 -27.20 -18.52
C LEU A 202 -16.02 -26.93 -17.64
N ARG A 203 -17.18 -26.65 -18.24
CA ARG A 203 -18.37 -26.20 -17.52
C ARG A 203 -18.89 -27.24 -16.53
N GLU A 204 -18.98 -28.50 -16.95
CA GLU A 204 -19.49 -29.58 -16.11
C GLU A 204 -18.58 -29.79 -14.86
N SER A 205 -17.29 -29.85 -15.07
CA SER A 205 -16.34 -29.99 -13.97
C SER A 205 -16.39 -28.81 -13.00
N MET A 206 -16.52 -27.58 -13.52
CA MET A 206 -16.57 -26.37 -12.71
C MET A 206 -17.91 -26.17 -11.98
N LEU A 207 -19.01 -26.72 -12.47
CA LEU A 207 -20.31 -26.75 -11.77
C LEU A 207 -20.34 -27.80 -10.66
N GLY A 208 -19.59 -28.87 -10.78
CA GLY A 208 -19.49 -29.97 -9.82
C GLY A 208 -18.44 -29.70 -8.75
N GLU A 209 -17.38 -30.51 -8.76
CA GLU A 209 -16.29 -30.46 -7.76
C GLU A 209 -15.46 -29.18 -7.84
N GLY A 210 -15.46 -28.51 -8.99
CA GLY A 210 -14.65 -27.36 -9.29
C GLY A 210 -13.33 -27.71 -9.95
N MET A 211 -12.66 -26.71 -10.50
CA MET A 211 -11.36 -26.85 -11.15
C MET A 211 -10.25 -26.25 -10.29
N GLN A 212 -9.23 -27.03 -10.03
CA GLN A 212 -8.04 -26.54 -9.34
C GLN A 212 -7.09 -25.89 -10.34
N VAL A 213 -6.82 -24.60 -10.16
CA VAL A 213 -5.82 -23.85 -10.91
C VAL A 213 -4.57 -23.74 -10.08
N CYS A 214 -3.47 -24.25 -10.61
CA CYS A 214 -2.14 -24.19 -9.99
C CYS A 214 -1.24 -23.30 -10.85
N SER A 215 -0.52 -22.39 -10.20
CA SER A 215 0.43 -21.51 -10.89
C SER A 215 1.61 -21.15 -10.01
N ARG A 216 2.64 -20.57 -10.62
CA ARG A 216 3.71 -19.91 -9.91
C ARG A 216 3.62 -18.42 -10.19
N ILE A 217 3.67 -17.63 -9.13
CA ILE A 217 3.63 -16.18 -9.18
C ILE A 217 4.95 -15.67 -8.61
N ASP A 218 5.80 -15.09 -9.47
CA ASP A 218 7.08 -14.51 -9.10
C ASP A 218 7.02 -13.00 -9.20
N LYS A 219 7.45 -12.33 -8.13
CA LYS A 219 7.55 -10.87 -8.06
C LYS A 219 9.00 -10.44 -7.94
N ASP A 220 9.50 -9.81 -8.98
CA ASP A 220 10.76 -9.08 -8.90
C ASP A 220 10.51 -7.74 -8.17
N ARG A 221 11.43 -7.38 -7.26
CA ARG A 221 11.34 -6.11 -6.51
C ARG A 221 11.53 -4.87 -7.39
N ASN A 222 12.20 -5.03 -8.52
CA ASN A 222 12.54 -3.96 -9.45
C ASN A 222 11.52 -3.80 -10.58
N ILE A 223 10.56 -4.72 -10.71
CA ILE A 223 9.57 -4.73 -11.79
C ILE A 223 8.17 -4.63 -11.18
N LEU A 224 7.35 -3.70 -11.70
CA LEU A 224 5.98 -3.53 -11.24
C LEU A 224 5.09 -4.73 -11.58
N GLN A 225 5.36 -5.37 -12.71
CA GLN A 225 4.61 -6.52 -13.18
C GLN A 225 5.02 -7.80 -12.45
N VAL A 226 4.06 -8.66 -12.23
CA VAL A 226 4.25 -10.00 -11.69
C VAL A 226 4.36 -10.97 -12.87
N ARG A 227 5.31 -11.90 -12.82
CA ARG A 227 5.36 -13.00 -13.78
C ARG A 227 4.54 -14.16 -13.23
N GLN A 228 3.64 -14.68 -14.07
CA GLN A 228 2.86 -15.87 -13.75
C GLN A 228 3.23 -16.99 -14.71
N TYR A 229 3.45 -18.16 -14.17
CA TYR A 229 3.71 -19.40 -14.91
C TYR A 229 2.58 -20.37 -14.62
N SER A 230 2.01 -20.97 -15.67
CA SER A 230 1.06 -22.07 -15.55
C SER A 230 1.75 -23.30 -14.94
N ALA A 231 0.95 -24.28 -14.48
CA ALA A 231 1.48 -25.54 -13.98
C ALA A 231 2.37 -26.26 -15.01
N ARG A 232 1.97 -26.23 -16.29
CA ARG A 232 2.76 -26.84 -17.40
C ARG A 232 4.09 -26.13 -17.64
N GLU A 233 4.11 -24.80 -17.55
CA GLU A 233 5.35 -24.03 -17.68
C GLU A 233 6.28 -24.26 -16.49
N CYS A 234 5.73 -24.39 -15.27
CA CYS A 234 6.50 -24.77 -14.09
C CYS A 234 7.15 -26.15 -14.26
N GLU A 235 6.40 -27.13 -14.72
CA GLU A 235 6.91 -28.48 -14.94
C GLU A 235 8.06 -28.49 -15.97
N ARG A 236 7.90 -27.79 -17.11
CA ARG A 236 8.96 -27.68 -18.12
C ARG A 236 10.21 -26.96 -17.63
N ALA A 237 10.04 -26.02 -16.70
CA ALA A 237 11.15 -25.22 -16.16
C ALA A 237 11.72 -25.81 -14.84
N GLY A 238 11.24 -26.93 -14.35
CA GLY A 238 11.66 -27.52 -13.07
C GLY A 238 11.29 -26.64 -11.86
N LEU A 239 10.25 -25.81 -11.97
CA LEU A 239 9.79 -24.89 -10.93
C LEU A 239 8.61 -25.50 -10.16
N SER A 240 8.54 -25.25 -8.86
CA SER A 240 7.38 -25.62 -8.05
C SER A 240 6.29 -24.54 -8.12
N VAL A 241 5.01 -24.95 -8.17
CA VAL A 241 3.87 -24.05 -8.03
C VAL A 241 3.83 -23.43 -6.61
N ASN A 242 3.45 -22.16 -6.52
CA ASN A 242 3.34 -21.45 -5.24
C ASN A 242 1.96 -20.81 -5.01
N ALA A 243 1.03 -20.96 -5.94
CA ALA A 243 -0.36 -20.52 -5.83
C ALA A 243 -1.30 -21.63 -6.26
N LYS A 244 -2.39 -21.82 -5.50
CA LYS A 244 -3.45 -22.80 -5.78
C LYS A 244 -4.79 -22.11 -5.54
N THR A 245 -5.71 -22.25 -6.49
CA THR A 245 -7.06 -21.68 -6.43
C THR A 245 -8.02 -22.75 -6.87
N LEU A 246 -9.08 -23.00 -6.11
CA LEU A 246 -10.21 -23.81 -6.53
C LEU A 246 -11.27 -22.86 -7.11
N VAL A 247 -11.66 -23.07 -8.36
CA VAL A 247 -12.67 -22.28 -9.05
C VAL A 247 -13.92 -23.15 -9.25
N ARG A 248 -15.07 -22.61 -8.82
CA ARG A 248 -16.36 -23.25 -9.02
C ARG A 248 -17.32 -22.26 -9.64
N ILE A 249 -18.12 -22.72 -10.59
CA ILE A 249 -19.25 -21.94 -11.11
C ILE A 249 -20.36 -22.03 -10.08
N ARG A 250 -20.84 -20.88 -9.63
CA ARG A 250 -22.00 -20.78 -8.73
C ARG A 250 -23.29 -20.66 -9.54
N GLU A 251 -23.24 -19.84 -10.58
CA GLU A 251 -24.40 -19.53 -11.40
C GLU A 251 -23.98 -19.05 -12.79
N ILE A 252 -24.79 -19.32 -13.81
CA ILE A 252 -24.57 -18.84 -15.16
C ILE A 252 -25.74 -17.95 -15.55
N TYR A 253 -25.41 -16.69 -15.89
CA TYR A 253 -26.39 -15.72 -16.36
C TYR A 253 -26.28 -15.55 -17.87
N GLN A 254 -27.42 -15.34 -18.54
CA GLN A 254 -27.40 -14.79 -19.89
C GLN A 254 -27.23 -13.26 -19.75
N ALA A 255 -26.23 -12.70 -20.40
CA ALA A 255 -26.09 -11.25 -20.44
C ALA A 255 -27.32 -10.64 -21.11
N PRO A 256 -27.92 -9.58 -20.55
CA PRO A 256 -28.96 -8.84 -21.26
C PRO A 256 -28.41 -8.36 -22.61
N GLN A 257 -29.21 -8.52 -23.68
CA GLN A 257 -28.78 -8.25 -25.05
C GLN A 257 -28.44 -6.78 -25.37
N SER A 258 -28.50 -5.89 -24.40
CA SER A 258 -28.19 -4.48 -24.56
C SER A 258 -27.64 -3.86 -23.24
N VAL A 259 -26.35 -3.98 -23.06
CA VAL A 259 -25.61 -2.97 -22.27
C VAL A 259 -24.67 -2.33 -23.27
N PRO A 260 -24.89 -1.06 -23.67
CA PRO A 260 -23.90 -0.30 -24.43
C PRO A 260 -22.65 -0.16 -23.54
N ILE A 261 -21.50 -0.45 -24.09
CA ILE A 261 -20.19 -0.23 -23.49
C ILE A 261 -19.90 1.27 -23.45
#